data_36838218bece83e68f3a1c6967b82194
#
_entry.id   36838218bece83e68f3a1c6967b82194
#
_cell.length_a   1.000
_cell.length_b   1.000
_cell.length_c   1.000
_cell.angle_alpha   90.00
_cell.angle_beta   90.00
_cell.angle_gamma   90.00
#
_symmetry.space_group_name_H-M   'P 1'
#
loop_
_entity.id
_entity.type
_entity.pdbx_description
1 polymer ?
#
loop_
_entity_poly.entity_id
_entity_poly.type
_entity_poly.pdbx_seq_one_letter_code
_entity_poly.pdbx_strand_id
1 'polypeptide(L)'
;EALKRPGRFDLVARVALPNVNDRRELFRLCLARVKAQPGIDVETFARSSTGLSHADITNVVNRATVLAAETGCDHVLPEHLHRALETHQLGGEVSSVKAMFTPEARHRIAIHESGHAVVAHVLKAGTVERVTIEPRGQALGVTFVTRPNEVPLYGEQELHARLGMMLAGREAELMTFGNTTSGASDDLKRASELAIEMVSSMGFSTEFGLLS
;
A
#
# COMPACT_ATOMS: atom_id res chain seq x y z
N GLU A 1 22.05 9.91 22.18
CA GLU A 1 22.51 9.19 23.40
C GLU A 1 22.86 10.14 24.55
N ALA A 2 23.55 11.28 24.32
CA ALA A 2 23.97 12.21 25.37
C ALA A 2 22.80 12.82 26.18
N LEU A 3 21.62 12.97 25.61
CA LEU A 3 20.42 13.49 26.27
C LEU A 3 19.72 12.47 27.17
N LYS A 4 19.94 11.17 26.94
CA LYS A 4 19.30 10.05 27.66
C LYS A 4 20.07 9.61 28.91
N ARG A 5 21.10 10.34 29.32
CA ARG A 5 21.87 10.03 30.55
C ARG A 5 21.01 10.33 31.78
N PRO A 6 21.12 9.53 32.88
CA PRO A 6 20.43 9.78 34.12
C PRO A 6 20.66 11.23 34.62
N GLY A 7 19.60 11.86 35.12
CA GLY A 7 19.63 13.25 35.56
C GLY A 7 19.37 14.30 34.46
N ARG A 8 18.99 13.88 33.23
CA ARG A 8 18.58 14.80 32.15
C ARG A 8 17.13 14.50 31.72
N PHE A 9 16.93 13.52 30.82
CA PHE A 9 15.58 13.04 30.43
C PHE A 9 15.38 11.64 30.99
N ASP A 10 14.70 11.55 32.10
CA ASP A 10 14.48 10.29 32.83
C ASP A 10 13.33 9.47 32.27
N LEU A 11 12.44 10.11 31.48
CA LEU A 11 11.31 9.44 30.85
C LEU A 11 11.47 9.46 29.32
N VAL A 12 11.48 8.28 28.72
CA VAL A 12 11.42 8.09 27.26
C VAL A 12 10.08 7.50 26.90
N ALA A 13 9.17 8.33 26.41
CA ALA A 13 7.91 7.86 25.85
C ALA A 13 8.12 7.48 24.38
N ARG A 14 7.77 6.25 24.03
CA ARG A 14 7.72 5.81 22.63
C ARG A 14 6.29 5.94 22.12
N VAL A 15 6.11 6.78 21.11
CA VAL A 15 4.82 6.90 20.41
C VAL A 15 4.85 5.90 19.25
N ALA A 16 4.02 4.89 19.31
CA ALA A 16 3.84 3.92 18.23
C ALA A 16 3.08 4.54 17.06
N LEU A 17 3.16 3.89 15.89
CA LEU A 17 2.28 4.25 14.78
C LEU A 17 0.81 3.98 15.17
N PRO A 18 -0.12 4.81 14.67
CA PRO A 18 -1.53 4.69 14.99
C PRO A 18 -2.11 3.39 14.40
N ASN A 19 -2.92 2.68 15.18
CA ASN A 19 -3.74 1.57 14.71
C ASN A 19 -4.93 2.07 13.87
N VAL A 20 -5.73 1.17 13.29
CA VAL A 20 -6.85 1.56 12.41
C VAL A 20 -7.87 2.47 13.10
N ASN A 21 -8.15 2.26 14.39
CA ASN A 21 -9.09 3.10 15.14
C ASN A 21 -8.53 4.51 15.35
N ASP A 22 -7.25 4.59 15.71
CA ASP A 22 -6.56 5.87 15.87
C ASP A 22 -6.51 6.63 14.54
N ARG A 23 -6.21 5.95 13.43
CA ARG A 23 -6.20 6.56 12.09
C ARG A 23 -7.57 7.06 11.67
N ARG A 24 -8.63 6.30 11.99
CA ARG A 24 -10.02 6.73 11.76
C ARG A 24 -10.32 8.05 12.45
N GLU A 25 -9.92 8.15 13.72
CA GLU A 25 -10.13 9.38 14.49
C GLU A 25 -9.26 10.53 13.97
N LEU A 26 -8.02 10.26 13.59
CA LEU A 26 -7.13 11.24 12.97
C LEU A 26 -7.72 11.81 11.66
N PHE A 27 -8.26 10.96 10.78
CA PHE A 27 -8.96 11.45 9.58
C PHE A 27 -10.15 12.32 9.93
N ARG A 28 -10.99 11.94 10.92
CA ARG A 28 -12.11 12.76 11.38
C ARG A 28 -11.65 14.12 11.86
N LEU A 29 -10.63 14.17 12.72
CA LEU A 29 -10.08 15.39 13.26
C LEU A 29 -9.45 16.29 12.18
N CYS A 30 -8.73 15.71 11.22
CA CYS A 30 -8.12 16.46 10.13
C CYS A 30 -9.18 17.00 9.16
N LEU A 31 -10.16 16.18 8.79
CA LEU A 31 -11.26 16.58 7.90
C LEU A 31 -12.18 17.64 8.53
N ALA A 32 -12.37 17.63 9.85
CA ALA A 32 -13.13 18.66 10.55
C ALA A 32 -12.49 20.06 10.49
N ARG A 33 -11.20 20.16 10.15
CA ARG A 33 -10.45 21.43 10.03
C ARG A 33 -10.45 22.01 8.63
N VAL A 34 -10.97 21.28 7.66
CA VAL A 34 -11.04 21.70 6.25
C VAL A 34 -12.47 21.64 5.74
N LYS A 35 -12.76 22.31 4.62
CA LYS A 35 -14.05 22.17 3.97
C LYS A 35 -14.10 20.81 3.28
N ALA A 36 -14.69 19.82 3.92
CA ALA A 36 -14.85 18.48 3.37
C ALA A 36 -16.31 18.18 3.08
N GLN A 37 -16.58 17.35 2.07
CA GLN A 37 -17.92 16.85 1.79
C GLN A 37 -18.46 16.09 3.00
N PRO A 38 -19.70 16.34 3.43
CA PRO A 38 -20.32 15.54 4.49
C PRO A 38 -20.41 14.06 4.12
N GLY A 39 -20.20 13.17 5.11
CA GLY A 39 -20.39 11.73 4.92
C GLY A 39 -19.24 10.99 4.22
N ILE A 40 -18.05 11.57 4.14
CA ILE A 40 -16.86 10.83 3.68
C ILE A 40 -16.65 9.58 4.55
N ASP A 41 -16.54 8.43 3.90
CA ASP A 41 -16.25 7.16 4.59
C ASP A 41 -14.79 7.10 5.08
N VAL A 42 -14.56 7.62 6.28
CA VAL A 42 -13.23 7.62 6.91
C VAL A 42 -12.72 6.23 7.26
N GLU A 43 -13.60 5.21 7.31
CA GLU A 43 -13.20 3.82 7.56
C GLU A 43 -12.33 3.30 6.43
N THR A 44 -12.75 3.49 5.20
CA THR A 44 -11.98 3.11 4.00
C THR A 44 -10.59 3.77 4.01
N PHE A 45 -10.50 5.07 4.32
CA PHE A 45 -9.20 5.76 4.39
C PHE A 45 -8.32 5.28 5.54
N ALA A 46 -8.93 4.99 6.71
CA ALA A 46 -8.19 4.45 7.85
C ALA A 46 -7.57 3.08 7.55
N ARG A 47 -8.29 2.20 6.85
CA ARG A 47 -7.77 0.89 6.42
C ARG A 47 -6.66 1.02 5.38
N SER A 48 -6.89 1.83 4.35
CA SER A 48 -5.93 2.01 3.25
C SER A 48 -4.67 2.79 3.65
N SER A 49 -4.60 3.34 4.86
CA SER A 49 -3.47 4.13 5.38
C SER A 49 -2.62 3.40 6.42
N THR A 50 -2.60 2.07 6.38
CA THR A 50 -1.77 1.26 7.29
C THR A 50 -0.30 1.68 7.23
N GLY A 51 0.32 1.84 8.40
CA GLY A 51 1.72 2.27 8.52
C GLY A 51 1.95 3.78 8.46
N LEU A 52 0.92 4.59 8.18
CA LEU A 52 1.06 6.04 8.19
C LEU A 52 1.05 6.60 9.62
N SER A 53 1.93 7.58 9.86
CA SER A 53 1.96 8.37 11.09
C SER A 53 0.86 9.45 11.11
N HIS A 54 0.67 10.11 12.27
CA HIS A 54 -0.20 11.28 12.37
C HIS A 54 0.22 12.40 11.38
N ALA A 55 1.52 12.63 11.24
CA ALA A 55 2.04 13.64 10.32
C ALA A 55 1.70 13.30 8.87
N ASP A 56 1.81 12.03 8.48
CA ASP A 56 1.48 11.56 7.14
C ASP A 56 0.00 11.73 6.83
N ILE A 57 -0.90 11.36 7.76
CA ILE A 57 -2.35 11.54 7.60
C ILE A 57 -2.71 13.02 7.46
N THR A 58 -2.09 13.88 8.28
CA THR A 58 -2.28 15.33 8.16
C THR A 58 -1.82 15.84 6.79
N ASN A 59 -0.68 15.36 6.30
CA ASN A 59 -0.16 15.71 4.98
C ASN A 59 -1.10 15.25 3.86
N VAL A 60 -1.64 14.04 3.95
CA VAL A 60 -2.62 13.50 2.99
C VAL A 60 -3.86 14.40 2.93
N VAL A 61 -4.44 14.81 4.07
CA VAL A 61 -5.61 15.69 4.09
C VAL A 61 -5.29 17.08 3.54
N ASN A 62 -4.12 17.64 3.89
CA ASN A 62 -3.67 18.92 3.35
C ASN A 62 -3.49 18.84 1.82
N ARG A 63 -2.87 17.76 1.31
CA ARG A 63 -2.73 17.56 -0.14
C ARG A 63 -4.08 17.41 -0.83
N ALA A 64 -5.04 16.70 -0.22
CA ALA A 64 -6.39 16.59 -0.74
C ALA A 64 -7.09 17.97 -0.84
N THR A 65 -6.82 18.88 0.10
CA THR A 65 -7.33 20.26 0.06
C THR A 65 -6.73 21.04 -1.11
N VAL A 66 -5.44 20.88 -1.37
CA VAL A 66 -4.77 21.49 -2.53
C VAL A 66 -5.38 20.95 -3.84
N LEU A 67 -5.55 19.62 -3.93
CA LEU A 67 -6.17 18.98 -5.10
C LEU A 67 -7.59 19.46 -5.35
N ALA A 68 -8.40 19.69 -4.30
CA ALA A 68 -9.73 20.26 -4.43
C ALA A 68 -9.66 21.67 -5.04
N ALA A 69 -8.76 22.51 -4.56
CA ALA A 69 -8.56 23.86 -5.11
C ALA A 69 -8.06 23.82 -6.56
N GLU A 70 -7.12 22.94 -6.91
CA GLU A 70 -6.62 22.75 -8.29
C GLU A 70 -7.73 22.33 -9.27
N THR A 71 -8.73 21.58 -8.80
CA THR A 71 -9.89 21.14 -9.61
C THR A 71 -11.09 22.09 -9.55
N GLY A 72 -10.95 23.24 -8.87
CA GLY A 72 -12.03 24.21 -8.72
C GLY A 72 -13.17 23.78 -7.79
N CYS A 73 -12.92 22.78 -6.92
CA CYS A 73 -13.89 22.29 -5.95
C CYS A 73 -13.79 23.06 -4.63
N ASP A 74 -14.92 23.54 -4.09
CA ASP A 74 -14.98 24.23 -2.80
C ASP A 74 -14.79 23.29 -1.59
N HIS A 75 -14.92 21.99 -1.80
CA HIS A 75 -14.86 20.98 -0.76
C HIS A 75 -13.92 19.86 -1.16
N VAL A 76 -13.25 19.27 -0.15
CA VAL A 76 -12.52 18.02 -0.32
C VAL A 76 -13.51 16.88 -0.56
N LEU A 77 -13.39 16.20 -1.69
CA LEU A 77 -14.17 15.03 -2.07
C LEU A 77 -13.39 13.75 -1.79
N PRO A 78 -14.05 12.57 -1.72
CA PRO A 78 -13.36 11.29 -1.54
C PRO A 78 -12.25 11.03 -2.57
N GLU A 79 -12.46 11.42 -3.83
CA GLU A 79 -11.46 11.29 -4.91
C GLU A 79 -10.17 12.08 -4.66
N HIS A 80 -10.27 13.27 -4.05
CA HIS A 80 -9.10 14.08 -3.68
C HIS A 80 -8.27 13.37 -2.58
N LEU A 81 -8.96 12.76 -1.60
CA LEU A 81 -8.32 11.97 -0.55
C LEU A 81 -7.65 10.71 -1.10
N HIS A 82 -8.34 9.98 -1.99
CA HIS A 82 -7.76 8.81 -2.66
C HIS A 82 -6.50 9.20 -3.42
N ARG A 83 -6.55 10.24 -4.25
CA ARG A 83 -5.41 10.71 -5.01
C ARG A 83 -4.26 11.17 -4.11
N ALA A 84 -4.55 11.89 -3.03
CA ALA A 84 -3.55 12.33 -2.07
C ALA A 84 -2.88 11.16 -1.35
N LEU A 85 -3.66 10.15 -0.94
CA LEU A 85 -3.16 8.94 -0.29
C LEU A 85 -2.26 8.12 -1.23
N GLU A 86 -2.68 7.93 -2.49
CA GLU A 86 -1.86 7.28 -3.51
C GLU A 86 -0.54 8.02 -3.74
N THR A 87 -0.61 9.34 -3.89
CA THR A 87 0.59 10.16 -4.08
C THR A 87 1.57 9.99 -2.93
N HIS A 88 1.04 9.92 -1.69
CA HIS A 88 1.86 9.67 -0.51
C HIS A 88 2.48 8.27 -0.49
N GLN A 89 1.68 7.24 -0.77
CA GLN A 89 2.11 5.84 -0.70
C GLN A 89 3.05 5.43 -1.83
N LEU A 90 2.87 5.99 -3.03
CA LEU A 90 3.65 5.67 -4.23
C LEU A 90 4.82 6.64 -4.47
N GLY A 91 4.98 7.63 -3.61
CA GLY A 91 6.13 8.54 -3.65
C GLY A 91 6.12 9.53 -4.81
N GLY A 92 4.94 9.92 -5.31
CA GLY A 92 4.88 10.93 -6.37
C GLY A 92 3.52 11.13 -7.04
N GLU A 93 3.41 12.23 -7.78
CA GLU A 93 2.29 12.50 -8.67
C GLU A 93 2.26 11.51 -9.85
N VAL A 94 1.16 11.49 -10.59
CA VAL A 94 1.06 10.71 -11.83
C VAL A 94 2.20 11.12 -12.77
N SER A 95 3.02 10.14 -13.13
CA SER A 95 4.19 10.36 -13.96
C SER A 95 3.79 10.75 -15.39
N SER A 96 4.55 11.66 -16.02
CA SER A 96 4.44 11.98 -17.45
C SER A 96 4.64 10.76 -18.36
N VAL A 97 5.26 9.70 -17.87
CA VAL A 97 5.38 8.40 -18.56
C VAL A 97 4.03 7.85 -18.99
N LYS A 98 2.93 8.21 -18.31
CA LYS A 98 1.55 7.86 -18.72
C LYS A 98 1.26 8.22 -20.18
N ALA A 99 1.77 9.36 -20.67
CA ALA A 99 1.58 9.80 -22.04
C ALA A 99 2.34 8.96 -23.08
N MET A 100 3.34 8.19 -22.63
CA MET A 100 4.15 7.29 -23.47
C MET A 100 3.57 5.88 -23.59
N PHE A 101 2.54 5.56 -22.80
CA PHE A 101 1.92 4.23 -22.84
C PHE A 101 1.12 4.02 -24.10
N THR A 102 1.54 3.04 -24.90
CA THR A 102 0.72 2.54 -26.00
C THR A 102 -0.50 1.78 -25.44
N PRO A 103 -1.57 1.58 -26.24
CA PRO A 103 -2.71 0.76 -25.86
C PRO A 103 -2.29 -0.65 -25.40
N GLU A 104 -1.29 -1.25 -26.07
CA GLU A 104 -0.76 -2.58 -25.74
C GLU A 104 -0.05 -2.59 -24.39
N ALA A 105 0.78 -1.57 -24.11
CA ALA A 105 1.44 -1.42 -22.81
C ALA A 105 0.43 -1.26 -21.69
N ARG A 106 -0.60 -0.43 -21.90
CA ARG A 106 -1.70 -0.25 -20.93
C ARG A 106 -2.45 -1.53 -20.67
N HIS A 107 -2.75 -2.29 -21.74
CA HIS A 107 -3.44 -3.57 -21.63
C HIS A 107 -2.59 -4.56 -20.84
N ARG A 108 -1.28 -4.63 -21.10
CA ARG A 108 -0.36 -5.50 -20.38
C ARG A 108 -0.28 -5.15 -18.89
N ILE A 109 -0.14 -3.88 -18.55
CA ILE A 109 -0.14 -3.42 -17.16
C ILE A 109 -1.47 -3.79 -16.48
N ALA A 110 -2.60 -3.58 -17.17
CA ALA A 110 -3.91 -3.93 -16.63
C ALA A 110 -4.06 -5.44 -16.33
N ILE A 111 -3.56 -6.31 -17.20
CA ILE A 111 -3.53 -7.77 -16.98
C ILE A 111 -2.63 -8.11 -15.78
N HIS A 112 -1.44 -7.51 -15.70
CA HIS A 112 -0.52 -7.69 -14.59
C HIS A 112 -1.18 -7.36 -13.24
N GLU A 113 -1.72 -6.16 -13.09
CA GLU A 113 -2.39 -5.71 -11.87
C GLU A 113 -3.66 -6.54 -11.55
N SER A 114 -4.39 -6.95 -12.60
CA SER A 114 -5.54 -7.83 -12.42
C SER A 114 -5.13 -9.20 -11.87
N GLY A 115 -3.96 -9.71 -12.27
CA GLY A 115 -3.40 -10.95 -11.72
C GLY A 115 -3.21 -10.85 -10.21
N HIS A 116 -2.56 -9.80 -9.73
CA HIS A 116 -2.41 -9.54 -8.29
C HIS A 116 -3.77 -9.47 -7.57
N ALA A 117 -4.72 -8.73 -8.13
CA ALA A 117 -6.04 -8.55 -7.53
C ALA A 117 -6.83 -9.85 -7.42
N VAL A 118 -6.87 -10.63 -8.51
CA VAL A 118 -7.59 -11.92 -8.56
C VAL A 118 -6.98 -12.90 -7.56
N VAL A 119 -5.66 -13.06 -7.55
CA VAL A 119 -5.00 -14.00 -6.65
C VAL A 119 -5.10 -13.54 -5.19
N ALA A 120 -4.98 -12.23 -4.91
CA ALA A 120 -5.22 -11.70 -3.57
C ALA A 120 -6.61 -12.07 -3.04
N HIS A 121 -7.64 -11.95 -3.89
CA HIS A 121 -9.01 -12.30 -3.53
C HIS A 121 -9.20 -13.81 -3.33
N VAL A 122 -8.73 -14.62 -4.29
CA VAL A 122 -8.92 -16.09 -4.28
C VAL A 122 -8.16 -16.74 -3.11
N LEU A 123 -6.93 -16.36 -2.89
CA LEU A 123 -6.10 -16.89 -1.81
C LEU A 123 -6.35 -16.19 -0.46
N LYS A 124 -7.23 -15.19 -0.41
CA LYS A 124 -7.53 -14.39 0.79
C LYS A 124 -6.28 -13.73 1.39
N ALA A 125 -5.36 -13.27 0.53
CA ALA A 125 -4.13 -12.59 0.95
C ALA A 125 -4.39 -11.20 1.57
N GLY A 126 -5.63 -10.69 1.41
CA GLY A 126 -6.13 -9.44 1.96
C GLY A 126 -7.36 -8.95 1.20
N THR A 127 -7.82 -7.76 1.54
CA THR A 127 -8.91 -7.07 0.82
C THR A 127 -8.31 -6.20 -0.28
N VAL A 128 -8.74 -6.43 -1.53
CA VAL A 128 -8.36 -5.56 -2.65
C VAL A 128 -9.18 -4.27 -2.54
N GLU A 129 -8.53 -3.19 -2.17
CA GLU A 129 -9.16 -1.87 -2.01
C GLU A 129 -9.26 -1.15 -3.36
N ARG A 130 -8.20 -1.29 -4.17
CA ARG A 130 -8.10 -0.58 -5.43
C ARG A 130 -7.07 -1.22 -6.36
N VAL A 131 -7.32 -1.09 -7.66
CA VAL A 131 -6.37 -1.41 -8.74
C VAL A 131 -6.23 -0.19 -9.63
N THR A 132 -5.01 0.19 -9.98
CA THR A 132 -4.74 1.33 -10.88
C THR A 132 -3.63 0.99 -11.87
N ILE A 133 -3.74 1.52 -13.07
CA ILE A 133 -2.71 1.49 -14.12
C ILE A 133 -2.11 2.89 -14.35
N GLU A 134 -2.28 3.79 -13.39
CA GLU A 134 -1.66 5.10 -13.44
C GLU A 134 -0.24 5.02 -12.89
N PRO A 135 0.78 5.35 -13.71
CA PRO A 135 2.16 5.30 -13.26
C PRO A 135 2.44 6.40 -12.22
N ARG A 136 3.08 6.01 -11.13
CA ARG A 136 3.53 6.93 -10.07
C ARG A 136 4.91 6.50 -9.56
N GLY A 137 5.83 7.44 -9.44
CA GLY A 137 7.20 7.13 -9.05
C GLY A 137 7.80 6.09 -9.99
N GLN A 138 8.20 4.94 -9.47
CA GLN A 138 8.75 3.81 -10.22
C GLN A 138 7.67 2.78 -10.65
N ALA A 139 6.48 2.84 -10.06
CA ALA A 139 5.40 1.91 -10.37
C ALA A 139 4.64 2.31 -11.64
N LEU A 140 4.39 1.35 -12.52
CA LEU A 140 3.60 1.55 -13.75
C LEU A 140 2.10 1.32 -13.52
N GLY A 141 1.74 0.50 -12.55
CA GLY A 141 0.43 0.26 -11.98
C GLY A 141 0.59 -0.17 -10.54
N VAL A 142 -0.50 -0.30 -9.80
CA VAL A 142 -0.47 -0.79 -8.42
C VAL A 142 -1.80 -1.44 -8.04
N THR A 143 -1.70 -2.56 -7.37
CA THR A 143 -2.82 -3.22 -6.69
C THR A 143 -2.69 -3.02 -5.19
N PHE A 144 -3.61 -2.24 -4.61
CA PHE A 144 -3.67 -1.99 -3.17
C PHE A 144 -4.43 -3.10 -2.48
N VAL A 145 -3.74 -3.82 -1.62
CA VAL A 145 -4.30 -4.89 -0.80
C VAL A 145 -4.06 -4.59 0.67
N THR A 146 -5.12 -4.51 1.45
CA THR A 146 -5.05 -4.27 2.90
C THR A 146 -5.36 -5.55 3.67
N ARG A 147 -4.78 -5.67 4.86
CA ARG A 147 -5.07 -6.77 5.78
C ARG A 147 -6.23 -6.38 6.70
N PRO A 148 -7.15 -7.30 6.97
CA PRO A 148 -8.21 -7.07 7.95
C PRO A 148 -7.66 -6.95 9.38
N ASN A 149 -6.52 -7.58 9.66
CA ASN A 149 -5.85 -7.55 10.95
C ASN A 149 -4.47 -6.90 10.84
N GLU A 150 -4.22 -5.86 11.63
CA GLU A 150 -2.94 -5.12 11.68
C GLU A 150 -1.92 -5.69 12.67
N VAL A 151 -2.28 -6.77 13.38
CA VAL A 151 -1.31 -7.44 14.26
C VAL A 151 -0.19 -8.03 13.39
N PRO A 152 1.09 -7.71 13.66
CA PRO A 152 2.22 -8.19 12.85
C PRO A 152 2.57 -9.65 13.19
N LEU A 153 1.56 -10.51 13.19
CA LEU A 153 1.68 -11.94 13.37
C LEU A 153 1.07 -12.62 12.15
N TYR A 154 1.91 -13.32 11.40
CA TYR A 154 1.55 -13.96 10.14
C TYR A 154 1.58 -15.47 10.27
N GLY A 155 0.50 -16.13 9.89
CA GLY A 155 0.50 -17.58 9.72
C GLY A 155 1.20 -17.98 8.42
N GLU A 156 1.75 -19.20 8.38
CA GLU A 156 2.43 -19.75 7.20
C GLU A 156 1.55 -19.70 5.95
N GLN A 157 0.29 -20.09 6.05
CA GLN A 157 -0.67 -20.06 4.95
C GLN A 157 -0.93 -18.64 4.42
N GLU A 158 -0.94 -17.63 5.32
CA GLU A 158 -1.10 -16.23 4.93
C GLU A 158 0.09 -15.73 4.13
N LEU A 159 1.32 -16.12 4.53
CA LEU A 159 2.53 -15.76 3.79
C LEU A 159 2.63 -16.48 2.45
N HIS A 160 2.19 -17.74 2.35
CA HIS A 160 2.07 -18.43 1.07
C HIS A 160 1.06 -17.75 0.13
N ALA A 161 -0.09 -17.33 0.66
CA ALA A 161 -1.06 -16.55 -0.12
C ALA A 161 -0.45 -15.22 -0.62
N ARG A 162 0.33 -14.56 0.21
CA ARG A 162 1.04 -13.33 -0.15
C ARG A 162 2.12 -13.55 -1.20
N LEU A 163 2.89 -14.65 -1.12
CA LEU A 163 3.82 -15.05 -2.17
C LEU A 163 3.11 -15.27 -3.51
N GLY A 164 2.02 -16.05 -3.48
CA GLY A 164 1.19 -16.29 -4.67
C GLY A 164 0.69 -14.99 -5.29
N MET A 165 0.21 -14.06 -4.46
CA MET A 165 -0.23 -12.73 -4.93
C MET A 165 0.93 -11.96 -5.58
N MET A 166 2.13 -11.94 -4.98
CA MET A 166 3.30 -11.22 -5.54
C MET A 166 3.71 -11.78 -6.91
N LEU A 167 3.60 -13.08 -7.14
CA LEU A 167 3.97 -13.71 -8.40
C LEU A 167 2.89 -13.61 -9.48
N ALA A 168 1.65 -13.29 -9.09
CA ALA A 168 0.47 -13.40 -9.94
C ALA A 168 0.46 -12.44 -11.14
N GLY A 169 1.04 -11.24 -11.00
CA GLY A 169 1.13 -10.29 -12.11
C GLY A 169 1.94 -10.86 -13.28
N ARG A 170 3.10 -11.42 -12.99
CA ARG A 170 3.94 -12.09 -14.00
C ARG A 170 3.24 -13.28 -14.65
N GLU A 171 2.59 -14.11 -13.85
CA GLU A 171 1.89 -15.30 -14.37
C GLU A 171 0.68 -14.91 -15.23
N ALA A 172 -0.04 -13.84 -14.88
CA ALA A 172 -1.13 -13.29 -15.68
C ALA A 172 -0.63 -12.80 -17.06
N GLU A 173 0.54 -12.14 -17.12
CA GLU A 173 1.18 -11.77 -18.38
C GLU A 173 1.51 -13.03 -19.20
N LEU A 174 2.16 -14.03 -18.59
CA LEU A 174 2.56 -15.26 -19.26
C LEU A 174 1.35 -16.00 -19.85
N MET A 175 0.28 -16.14 -19.07
CA MET A 175 -0.97 -16.81 -19.52
C MET A 175 -1.65 -16.06 -20.66
N THR A 176 -1.62 -14.73 -20.64
CA THR A 176 -2.36 -13.92 -21.62
C THR A 176 -1.57 -13.68 -22.89
N PHE A 177 -0.27 -13.44 -22.78
CA PHE A 177 0.57 -13.00 -23.92
C PHE A 177 1.63 -14.05 -24.33
N GLY A 178 1.77 -15.16 -23.60
CA GLY A 178 2.81 -16.17 -23.84
C GLY A 178 4.23 -15.73 -23.49
N ASN A 179 4.41 -14.51 -22.95
CA ASN A 179 5.69 -13.96 -22.53
C ASN A 179 5.49 -12.95 -21.39
N THR A 180 6.58 -12.61 -20.71
CA THR A 180 6.60 -11.68 -19.58
C THR A 180 7.49 -10.48 -19.85
N THR A 181 7.34 -9.42 -19.05
CA THR A 181 8.16 -8.20 -19.13
C THR A 181 9.01 -8.01 -17.86
N SER A 182 9.89 -7.02 -17.90
CA SER A 182 10.67 -6.59 -16.73
C SER A 182 9.81 -5.91 -15.65
N GLY A 183 8.53 -5.65 -15.92
CA GLY A 183 7.61 -5.02 -14.97
C GLY A 183 7.48 -5.77 -13.64
N ALA A 184 7.63 -7.09 -13.67
CA ALA A 184 7.56 -7.96 -12.49
C ALA A 184 8.86 -8.01 -11.65
N SER A 185 9.87 -7.21 -11.95
CA SER A 185 11.20 -7.33 -11.29
C SER A 185 11.14 -7.04 -9.79
N ASP A 186 10.36 -6.07 -9.36
CA ASP A 186 10.20 -5.72 -7.95
C ASP A 186 9.37 -6.76 -7.19
N ASP A 187 8.33 -7.29 -7.82
CA ASP A 187 7.51 -8.37 -7.27
C ASP A 187 8.32 -9.65 -7.05
N LEU A 188 9.15 -10.02 -8.02
CA LEU A 188 10.05 -11.18 -7.92
C LEU A 188 11.08 -10.98 -6.81
N LYS A 189 11.62 -9.77 -6.68
CA LYS A 189 12.56 -9.45 -5.61
C LYS A 189 11.90 -9.60 -4.24
N ARG A 190 10.75 -8.97 -4.04
CA ARG A 190 9.99 -9.03 -2.78
C ARG A 190 9.54 -10.45 -2.45
N ALA A 191 9.09 -11.21 -3.45
CA ALA A 191 8.70 -12.61 -3.27
C ALA A 191 9.90 -13.45 -2.83
N SER A 192 11.08 -13.26 -3.45
CA SER A 192 12.30 -13.97 -3.08
C SER A 192 12.77 -13.63 -1.67
N GLU A 193 12.76 -12.35 -1.30
CA GLU A 193 13.10 -11.89 0.06
C GLU A 193 12.17 -12.51 1.10
N LEU A 194 10.86 -12.51 0.85
CA LEU A 194 9.87 -13.11 1.74
C LEU A 194 10.06 -14.62 1.85
N ALA A 195 10.29 -15.33 0.74
CA ALA A 195 10.51 -16.78 0.75
C ALA A 195 11.76 -17.16 1.55
N ILE A 196 12.85 -16.40 1.39
CA ILE A 196 14.07 -16.59 2.17
C ILE A 196 13.80 -16.38 3.67
N GLU A 197 13.08 -15.31 4.02
CA GLU A 197 12.74 -15.00 5.41
C GLU A 197 11.86 -16.10 6.04
N MET A 198 10.88 -16.62 5.30
CA MET A 198 10.02 -17.72 5.73
C MET A 198 10.83 -18.98 6.09
N VAL A 199 11.85 -19.29 5.29
CA VAL A 199 12.69 -20.46 5.53
C VAL A 199 13.74 -20.20 6.61
N SER A 200 14.47 -19.08 6.51
CA SER A 200 15.68 -18.84 7.34
C SER A 200 15.35 -18.31 8.74
N SER A 201 14.30 -17.48 8.87
CA SER A 201 14.01 -16.74 10.11
C SER A 201 12.72 -17.18 10.79
N MET A 202 11.74 -17.66 10.02
CA MET A 202 10.43 -18.07 10.55
C MET A 202 10.31 -19.59 10.74
N GLY A 203 11.25 -20.38 10.20
CA GLY A 203 11.27 -21.84 10.35
C GLY A 203 10.14 -22.55 9.61
N PHE A 204 9.59 -21.96 8.54
CA PHE A 204 8.49 -22.52 7.75
C PHE A 204 8.99 -23.46 6.64
N SER A 205 9.96 -24.31 6.97
CA SER A 205 10.44 -25.34 6.05
C SER A 205 10.54 -26.67 6.77
N THR A 206 9.85 -27.68 6.24
CA THR A 206 9.94 -29.05 6.74
C THR A 206 11.24 -29.74 6.33
N GLU A 207 11.89 -29.30 5.25
CA GLU A 207 13.14 -29.90 4.75
C GLU A 207 14.37 -29.35 5.47
N PHE A 208 14.42 -28.06 5.76
CA PHE A 208 15.57 -27.41 6.41
C PHE A 208 15.44 -27.36 7.93
N GLY A 209 14.24 -27.59 8.47
CA GLY A 209 13.97 -27.50 9.89
C GLY A 209 14.19 -26.10 10.44
N LEU A 210 14.54 -26.00 11.73
CA LEU A 210 14.84 -24.73 12.39
C LEU A 210 16.29 -24.35 12.11
N LEU A 211 16.51 -23.42 11.21
CA LEU A 211 17.80 -22.78 10.99
C LEU A 211 17.97 -21.66 12.02
N SER A 212 19.01 -21.67 12.79
CA SER A 212 19.35 -20.62 13.76
C SER A 212 20.79 -20.15 13.53
#